data_1208bcbe3c3108a4027b4b054a11f678
#
_entry.id   1208bcbe3c3108a4027b4b054a11f678
#
_cell.length_a   1.000
_cell.length_b   1.000
_cell.length_c   1.000
_cell.angle_alpha   90.00
_cell.angle_beta   90.00
_cell.angle_gamma   90.00
#
_symmetry.space_group_name_H-M   'P 1'
#
loop_
_entity.id
_entity.type
_entity.pdbx_description
1 polymer ?
#
loop_
_entity_poly.entity_id
_entity_poly.type
_entity_poly.pdbx_seq_one_letter_code
_entity_poly.pdbx_strand_id
1 'polypeptide(L)'
;MPTTYVQRSFLVCLVMMLVLAGCTSPDAEPLPAEEEPQFTVTSFPDWNGTTHLNESLNHTVLKNTSYMAYFSTPWCTHCEATINAYEQVIPAGQLVIFSKDANEEYANMTEWHEQLETNLNRTLDRPILLNPTLAEEVGVYGIPHAVYVNSQGYVHQVEIGKRENLTLIQNTWDETETAVFDPRTGWNEGS
;
A
#
# COMPACT_ATOMS: atom_id res chain seq x y z
N MET A 1 13.74 -43.03 -85.15
CA MET A 1 13.01 -42.68 -83.93
C MET A 1 14.04 -42.47 -82.84
N PRO A 2 14.37 -41.24 -82.50
CA PRO A 2 15.11 -40.95 -81.27
C PRO A 2 14.45 -39.77 -80.48
N THR A 3 13.35 -40.04 -79.75
CA THR A 3 12.65 -39.02 -78.96
C THR A 3 12.58 -39.36 -77.51
N THR A 4 13.20 -40.44 -77.09
CA THR A 4 13.10 -40.89 -75.68
C THR A 4 14.26 -40.44 -74.78
N TYR A 5 15.40 -40.04 -75.34
CA TYR A 5 16.59 -39.66 -74.53
C TYR A 5 16.58 -38.22 -74.03
N VAL A 6 16.01 -37.30 -74.80
CA VAL A 6 15.93 -35.86 -74.41
C VAL A 6 14.97 -35.67 -73.28
N GLN A 7 13.87 -36.46 -73.26
CA GLN A 7 12.84 -36.30 -72.23
C GLN A 7 13.24 -36.81 -70.83
N ARG A 8 14.18 -37.82 -70.82
CA ARG A 8 14.71 -38.32 -69.53
C ARG A 8 15.78 -37.39 -68.89
N SER A 9 16.57 -36.69 -69.69
CA SER A 9 17.56 -35.73 -69.21
C SER A 9 16.89 -34.46 -68.58
N PHE A 10 15.75 -34.01 -69.13
CA PHE A 10 15.02 -32.88 -68.61
C PHE A 10 14.35 -33.19 -67.25
N LEU A 11 13.88 -34.41 -67.08
CA LEU A 11 13.23 -34.82 -65.82
C LEU A 11 14.26 -34.98 -64.69
N VAL A 12 15.49 -35.42 -64.97
CA VAL A 12 16.54 -35.53 -63.95
C VAL A 12 17.06 -34.16 -63.52
N CYS A 13 17.19 -33.22 -64.46
CA CYS A 13 17.53 -31.82 -64.06
C CYS A 13 16.47 -31.11 -63.30
N LEU A 14 15.15 -31.36 -63.57
CA LEU A 14 14.05 -30.75 -62.83
C LEU A 14 13.92 -31.27 -61.38
N VAL A 15 14.22 -32.60 -61.20
CA VAL A 15 14.22 -33.21 -59.87
C VAL A 15 15.44 -32.76 -59.02
N MET A 16 16.58 -32.46 -59.66
CA MET A 16 17.80 -32.02 -58.99
C MET A 16 17.72 -30.53 -58.57
N MET A 17 16.88 -29.70 -59.24
CA MET A 17 16.66 -28.28 -58.84
C MET A 17 15.66 -28.13 -57.69
N LEU A 18 14.84 -29.12 -57.36
CA LEU A 18 13.89 -29.10 -56.26
C LEU A 18 14.48 -29.45 -54.87
N VAL A 19 15.72 -29.97 -54.82
CA VAL A 19 16.37 -30.36 -53.55
C VAL A 19 17.27 -29.28 -52.99
N LEU A 20 17.46 -28.14 -53.70
CA LEU A 20 18.24 -27.00 -53.25
C LEU A 20 17.41 -25.79 -52.76
N ALA A 21 16.07 -25.94 -52.63
CA ALA A 21 15.27 -25.05 -51.83
C ALA A 21 15.57 -25.34 -50.36
N GLY A 22 16.76 -24.93 -49.92
CA GLY A 22 17.14 -24.94 -48.54
C GLY A 22 16.08 -24.13 -47.77
N CYS A 23 15.48 -24.76 -46.79
CA CYS A 23 14.74 -24.06 -45.75
C CYS A 23 15.67 -23.01 -45.10
N THR A 24 15.69 -21.80 -45.62
CA THR A 24 16.05 -20.68 -44.78
C THR A 24 14.90 -20.56 -43.83
N SER A 25 15.04 -21.12 -42.61
CA SER A 25 14.19 -20.76 -41.49
C SER A 25 14.28 -19.23 -41.39
N PRO A 26 13.19 -18.50 -41.49
CA PRO A 26 13.24 -17.08 -41.11
C PRO A 26 13.81 -17.07 -39.71
N ASP A 27 14.87 -16.28 -39.49
CA ASP A 27 15.34 -16.00 -38.15
C ASP A 27 14.09 -15.64 -37.35
N ALA A 28 13.73 -16.50 -36.39
CA ALA A 28 12.62 -16.22 -35.49
C ALA A 28 13.05 -14.96 -34.77
N GLU A 29 12.41 -13.82 -35.06
CA GLU A 29 12.56 -12.65 -34.26
C GLU A 29 12.34 -13.10 -32.81
N PRO A 30 13.25 -12.76 -31.88
CA PRO A 30 13.05 -13.09 -30.48
C PRO A 30 11.71 -12.49 -30.09
N LEU A 31 10.78 -13.33 -29.64
CA LEU A 31 9.51 -12.86 -29.06
C LEU A 31 9.86 -11.77 -28.08
N PRO A 32 9.18 -10.61 -28.13
CA PRO A 32 9.36 -9.59 -27.12
C PRO A 32 9.25 -10.27 -25.76
N ALA A 33 10.22 -10.02 -24.90
CA ALA A 33 10.19 -10.53 -23.54
C ALA A 33 8.84 -10.13 -22.95
N GLU A 34 8.06 -11.12 -22.56
CA GLU A 34 6.78 -10.90 -21.90
C GLU A 34 7.10 -10.11 -20.62
N GLU A 35 6.74 -8.82 -20.58
CA GLU A 35 6.93 -8.01 -19.38
C GLU A 35 6.13 -8.67 -18.26
N GLU A 36 6.83 -9.14 -17.22
CA GLU A 36 6.17 -9.69 -16.05
C GLU A 36 5.23 -8.64 -15.48
N PRO A 37 4.00 -9.00 -15.08
CA PRO A 37 3.06 -8.07 -14.50
C PRO A 37 3.70 -7.43 -13.27
N GLN A 38 3.78 -6.09 -13.25
CA GLN A 38 4.25 -5.33 -12.10
C GLN A 38 3.04 -4.83 -11.32
N PHE A 39 2.91 -5.28 -10.09
CA PHE A 39 1.93 -4.75 -9.16
C PHE A 39 2.41 -3.40 -8.60
N THR A 40 1.50 -2.48 -8.40
CA THR A 40 1.78 -1.19 -7.77
C THR A 40 1.12 -1.11 -6.40
N VAL A 41 1.80 -0.47 -5.47
CA VAL A 41 1.29 -0.22 -4.12
C VAL A 41 1.58 1.24 -3.75
N THR A 42 0.76 1.80 -2.90
CA THR A 42 0.96 3.16 -2.40
C THR A 42 1.83 3.13 -1.14
N SER A 43 2.96 3.83 -1.16
CA SER A 43 3.73 4.11 0.06
C SER A 43 3.02 5.15 0.89
N PHE A 44 3.00 4.96 2.21
CA PHE A 44 2.56 6.03 3.11
C PHE A 44 3.62 7.15 3.11
N PRO A 45 3.21 8.43 3.04
CA PRO A 45 4.17 9.55 2.99
C PRO A 45 5.07 9.63 4.22
N ASP A 46 6.26 10.17 4.04
CA ASP A 46 7.13 10.54 5.15
C ASP A 46 6.51 11.69 5.95
N TRP A 47 6.52 11.58 7.27
CA TRP A 47 5.94 12.61 8.13
C TRP A 47 6.84 12.91 9.32
N ASN A 48 6.69 14.11 9.84
CA ASN A 48 7.27 14.57 11.08
C ASN A 48 6.34 15.58 11.75
N GLY A 49 6.53 15.81 13.02
CA GLY A 49 5.75 16.78 13.77
C GLY A 49 6.13 16.82 15.24
N THR A 50 5.44 17.68 15.96
CA THR A 50 5.55 17.80 17.41
C THR A 50 4.30 17.18 18.02
N THR A 51 4.50 16.32 19.03
CA THR A 51 3.41 15.67 19.75
C THR A 51 2.77 16.64 20.75
N HIS A 52 1.58 16.30 21.26
CA HIS A 52 0.92 17.03 22.33
C HIS A 52 1.77 17.19 23.62
N LEU A 53 2.81 16.35 23.78
CA LEU A 53 3.80 16.45 24.87
C LEU A 53 5.00 17.36 24.53
N ASN A 54 4.96 18.08 23.42
CA ASN A 54 6.07 18.91 22.91
C ASN A 54 7.34 18.10 22.55
N GLU A 55 7.16 16.85 22.16
CA GLU A 55 8.24 15.97 21.71
C GLU A 55 8.26 15.88 20.18
N SER A 56 9.46 15.86 19.59
CA SER A 56 9.59 15.64 18.14
C SER A 56 9.36 14.18 17.81
N LEU A 57 8.48 13.90 16.88
CA LEU A 57 8.18 12.57 16.38
C LEU A 57 8.20 12.55 14.85
N ASN A 58 8.69 11.47 14.25
CA ASN A 58 8.70 11.31 12.80
C ASN A 58 8.52 9.83 12.42
N HIS A 59 8.24 9.58 11.13
CA HIS A 59 7.97 8.24 10.60
C HIS A 59 9.11 7.24 10.83
N THR A 60 10.37 7.68 11.01
CA THR A 60 11.51 6.77 11.14
C THR A 60 11.50 5.96 12.42
N VAL A 61 10.79 6.41 13.48
CA VAL A 61 10.64 5.65 14.73
C VAL A 61 9.78 4.40 14.52
N LEU A 62 8.95 4.38 13.46
CA LEU A 62 8.08 3.26 13.08
C LEU A 62 8.65 2.44 11.92
N LYS A 63 9.91 2.68 11.54
CA LYS A 63 10.55 1.93 10.47
C LYS A 63 10.60 0.42 10.79
N ASN A 64 10.20 -0.40 9.83
CA ASN A 64 10.06 -1.86 9.96
C ASN A 64 9.01 -2.30 11.00
N THR A 65 8.05 -1.44 11.32
CA THR A 65 6.96 -1.72 12.23
C THR A 65 5.65 -1.36 11.56
N SER A 66 4.67 -2.24 11.61
CA SER A 66 3.31 -1.92 11.18
C SER A 66 2.70 -0.91 12.12
N TYR A 67 1.96 0.07 11.60
CA TYR A 67 1.32 1.09 12.42
C TYR A 67 0.03 1.60 11.79
N MET A 68 -0.77 2.26 12.60
CA MET A 68 -1.96 2.96 12.14
C MET A 68 -1.76 4.47 12.23
N ALA A 69 -1.98 5.17 11.10
CA ALA A 69 -2.13 6.61 11.06
C ALA A 69 -3.63 6.94 11.10
N TYR A 70 -4.08 7.53 12.21
CA TYR A 70 -5.48 7.87 12.41
C TYR A 70 -5.70 9.38 12.31
N PHE A 71 -6.55 9.80 11.40
CA PHE A 71 -6.86 11.22 11.17
C PHE A 71 -8.22 11.59 11.76
N SER A 72 -8.21 12.67 12.54
CA SER A 72 -9.38 13.20 13.22
C SER A 72 -9.25 14.72 13.44
N THR A 73 -10.08 15.26 14.32
CA THR A 73 -10.03 16.65 14.80
C THR A 73 -10.62 16.72 16.20
N PRO A 74 -10.28 17.74 17.00
CA PRO A 74 -10.86 17.94 18.34
C PRO A 74 -12.39 18.05 18.37
N TRP A 75 -13.01 18.62 17.35
CA TRP A 75 -14.45 18.81 17.24
C TRP A 75 -15.23 17.59 16.70
N CYS A 76 -14.55 16.50 16.38
CA CYS A 76 -15.19 15.30 15.84
C CYS A 76 -15.72 14.38 16.94
N THR A 77 -16.96 14.57 17.37
CA THR A 77 -17.58 13.77 18.44
C THR A 77 -17.71 12.28 18.14
N HIS A 78 -17.83 11.90 16.85
CA HIS A 78 -17.90 10.49 16.45
C HIS A 78 -16.51 9.81 16.45
N CYS A 79 -15.45 10.58 16.43
CA CYS A 79 -14.09 10.06 16.36
C CYS A 79 -13.63 9.48 17.70
N GLU A 80 -14.12 9.98 18.83
CA GLU A 80 -13.74 9.50 20.17
C GLU A 80 -14.04 8.01 20.36
N ALA A 81 -15.24 7.57 19.97
CA ALA A 81 -15.62 6.17 20.08
C ALA A 81 -14.74 5.27 19.20
N THR A 82 -14.34 5.77 18.03
CA THR A 82 -13.44 5.06 17.12
C THR A 82 -12.01 5.03 17.67
N ILE A 83 -11.50 6.13 18.23
CA ILE A 83 -10.22 6.17 18.95
C ILE A 83 -10.22 5.13 20.07
N ASN A 84 -11.28 5.10 20.86
CA ASN A 84 -11.43 4.13 21.96
C ASN A 84 -11.39 2.69 21.49
N ALA A 85 -11.96 2.38 20.34
CA ALA A 85 -11.92 1.03 19.77
C ALA A 85 -10.52 0.66 19.27
N TYR A 86 -9.85 1.54 18.54
CA TYR A 86 -8.49 1.32 18.07
C TYR A 86 -7.48 1.20 19.20
N GLU A 87 -7.66 1.98 20.25
CA GLU A 87 -6.83 1.96 21.46
C GLU A 87 -6.84 0.59 22.19
N GLN A 88 -7.93 -0.15 22.05
CA GLN A 88 -8.07 -1.49 22.65
C GLN A 88 -7.41 -2.60 21.82
N VAL A 89 -7.14 -2.34 20.55
CA VAL A 89 -6.64 -3.36 19.60
C VAL A 89 -5.20 -3.07 19.18
N ILE A 90 -4.93 -1.83 18.76
CA ILE A 90 -3.62 -1.48 18.21
C ILE A 90 -2.59 -1.37 19.35
N PRO A 91 -1.42 -2.04 19.23
CA PRO A 91 -0.41 -2.03 20.29
C PRO A 91 0.11 -0.62 20.63
N ALA A 92 0.60 -0.45 21.84
CA ALA A 92 1.24 0.79 22.27
C ALA A 92 2.39 1.17 21.34
N GLY A 93 2.48 2.45 20.96
CA GLY A 93 3.49 2.96 20.03
C GLY A 93 3.22 2.68 18.54
N GLN A 94 2.14 1.96 18.19
CA GLN A 94 1.78 1.67 16.80
C GLN A 94 0.51 2.39 16.31
N LEU A 95 -0.10 3.23 17.14
CA LEU A 95 -1.19 4.12 16.78
C LEU A 95 -0.73 5.56 16.92
N VAL A 96 -0.77 6.33 15.83
CA VAL A 96 -0.46 7.77 15.80
C VAL A 96 -1.72 8.52 15.38
N ILE A 97 -2.10 9.50 16.17
CA ILE A 97 -3.29 10.33 15.92
C ILE A 97 -2.86 11.67 15.32
N PHE A 98 -3.45 12.03 14.20
CA PHE A 98 -3.19 13.29 13.50
C PHE A 98 -4.44 14.15 13.45
N SER A 99 -4.34 15.42 13.90
CA SER A 99 -5.34 16.41 13.56
C SER A 99 -5.12 16.90 12.12
N LYS A 100 -6.19 16.87 11.35
CA LYS A 100 -6.18 17.34 9.95
C LYS A 100 -6.65 18.79 9.79
N ASP A 101 -7.09 19.45 10.84
CA ASP A 101 -7.67 20.79 10.73
C ASP A 101 -6.58 21.86 10.73
N ALA A 102 -6.44 22.56 9.60
CA ALA A 102 -5.47 23.65 9.44
C ALA A 102 -5.81 24.91 10.27
N ASN A 103 -7.00 24.97 10.87
CA ASN A 103 -7.37 26.07 11.75
C ASN A 103 -7.01 25.80 13.22
N GLU A 104 -6.58 24.57 13.53
CA GLU A 104 -6.11 24.23 14.88
C GLU A 104 -4.69 24.72 15.11
N GLU A 105 -4.39 25.04 16.37
CA GLU A 105 -3.05 25.37 16.82
C GLU A 105 -2.44 24.20 17.61
N TYR A 106 -1.14 24.23 17.76
CA TYR A 106 -0.43 23.17 18.51
C TYR A 106 -0.97 23.01 19.94
N ALA A 107 -1.30 24.11 20.62
CA ALA A 107 -1.85 24.07 21.97
C ALA A 107 -3.17 23.28 22.05
N ASN A 108 -3.96 23.28 20.99
CA ASN A 108 -5.22 22.52 20.94
C ASN A 108 -4.98 21.00 21.03
N MET A 109 -3.82 20.50 20.63
CA MET A 109 -3.50 19.07 20.70
C MET A 109 -3.37 18.57 22.13
N THR A 110 -2.80 19.38 23.03
CA THR A 110 -2.72 19.06 24.45
C THR A 110 -4.12 19.07 25.09
N GLU A 111 -4.91 20.10 24.82
CA GLU A 111 -6.29 20.19 25.32
C GLU A 111 -7.16 19.03 24.80
N TRP A 112 -7.01 18.68 23.53
CA TRP A 112 -7.72 17.54 22.95
C TRP A 112 -7.34 16.22 23.59
N HIS A 113 -6.05 16.00 23.85
CA HIS A 113 -5.58 14.80 24.55
C HIS A 113 -6.20 14.70 25.95
N GLU A 114 -6.15 15.77 26.76
CA GLU A 114 -6.75 15.81 28.08
C GLU A 114 -8.27 15.57 28.06
N GLN A 115 -8.95 16.11 27.05
CA GLN A 115 -10.37 15.90 26.83
C GLN A 115 -10.69 14.44 26.52
N LEU A 116 -9.90 13.79 25.63
CA LEU A 116 -10.04 12.38 25.30
C LEU A 116 -9.84 11.50 26.53
N GLU A 117 -8.81 11.73 27.35
CA GLU A 117 -8.59 11.00 28.60
C GLU A 117 -9.77 11.15 29.57
N THR A 118 -10.30 12.35 29.69
CA THR A 118 -11.45 12.64 30.53
C THR A 118 -12.71 11.91 30.04
N ASN A 119 -13.01 12.00 28.74
CA ASN A 119 -14.20 11.41 28.15
C ASN A 119 -14.15 9.87 28.15
N LEU A 120 -12.96 9.30 27.92
CA LEU A 120 -12.74 7.86 27.93
C LEU A 120 -12.53 7.29 29.34
N ASN A 121 -12.36 8.16 30.34
CA ASN A 121 -12.06 7.82 31.73
C ASN A 121 -10.85 6.87 31.87
N ARG A 122 -9.79 7.15 31.09
CA ARG A 122 -8.52 6.41 31.10
C ARG A 122 -7.37 7.23 30.51
N THR A 123 -6.15 6.82 30.81
CA THR A 123 -4.96 7.38 30.17
C THR A 123 -4.88 6.95 28.71
N LEU A 124 -4.54 7.88 27.84
CA LEU A 124 -4.33 7.68 26.40
C LEU A 124 -2.83 7.78 26.09
N ASP A 125 -2.15 6.66 26.05
CA ASP A 125 -0.71 6.60 25.74
C ASP A 125 -0.48 6.57 24.22
N ARG A 126 -0.94 7.64 23.54
CA ARG A 126 -0.83 7.79 22.08
C ARG A 126 -0.39 9.19 21.70
N PRO A 127 0.57 9.34 20.77
CA PRO A 127 0.95 10.66 20.29
C PRO A 127 -0.17 11.27 19.46
N ILE A 128 -0.50 12.54 19.77
CA ILE A 128 -1.38 13.37 18.96
C ILE A 128 -0.54 14.49 18.33
N LEU A 129 -0.63 14.64 17.02
CA LEU A 129 0.11 15.61 16.22
C LEU A 129 -0.86 16.47 15.41
N LEU A 130 -0.52 17.74 15.23
CA LEU A 130 -1.17 18.60 14.24
C LEU A 130 -0.41 18.43 12.90
N ASN A 131 -1.06 17.85 11.89
CA ASN A 131 -0.44 17.68 10.57
C ASN A 131 -1.48 17.72 9.44
N PRO A 132 -2.07 18.88 9.14
CA PRO A 132 -3.04 19.02 8.05
C PRO A 132 -2.40 18.76 6.66
N THR A 133 -1.11 19.06 6.49
CA THR A 133 -0.39 18.82 5.23
C THR A 133 -0.32 17.33 4.92
N LEU A 134 0.01 16.49 5.90
CA LEU A 134 0.00 15.04 5.74
C LEU A 134 -1.41 14.53 5.41
N ALA A 135 -2.43 15.08 6.06
CA ALA A 135 -3.81 14.70 5.79
C ALA A 135 -4.24 15.04 4.35
N GLU A 136 -3.78 16.16 3.80
CA GLU A 136 -4.00 16.54 2.40
C GLU A 136 -3.24 15.59 1.46
N GLU A 137 -1.98 15.29 1.72
CA GLU A 137 -1.14 14.39 0.93
C GLU A 137 -1.70 12.97 0.87
N VAL A 138 -2.21 12.46 2.00
CA VAL A 138 -2.88 11.16 2.09
C VAL A 138 -4.27 11.16 1.44
N GLY A 139 -4.86 12.33 1.21
CA GLY A 139 -6.21 12.47 0.64
C GLY A 139 -7.33 12.25 1.66
N VAL A 140 -7.17 12.74 2.87
CA VAL A 140 -8.15 12.62 3.96
C VAL A 140 -9.30 13.61 3.74
N TYR A 141 -10.33 13.21 3.00
CA TYR A 141 -11.51 14.05 2.75
C TYR A 141 -12.57 13.97 3.84
N GLY A 142 -12.64 12.86 4.58
CA GLY A 142 -13.62 12.63 5.65
C GLY A 142 -12.96 12.06 6.90
N ILE A 143 -13.58 12.28 8.07
CA ILE A 143 -13.13 11.74 9.36
C ILE A 143 -14.29 11.03 10.08
N PRO A 144 -14.02 10.03 10.90
CA PRO A 144 -12.72 9.41 11.18
C PRO A 144 -12.10 8.75 9.92
N HIS A 145 -10.77 8.74 9.81
CA HIS A 145 -10.04 8.14 8.70
C HIS A 145 -8.81 7.42 9.24
N ALA A 146 -8.73 6.13 9.04
CA ALA A 146 -7.62 5.29 9.47
C ALA A 146 -6.88 4.73 8.27
N VAL A 147 -5.56 4.78 8.33
CA VAL A 147 -4.67 4.16 7.34
C VAL A 147 -3.82 3.14 8.06
N TYR A 148 -3.96 1.89 7.67
CA TYR A 148 -3.13 0.79 8.15
C TYR A 148 -1.90 0.70 7.27
N VAL A 149 -0.74 0.82 7.89
CA VAL A 149 0.57 0.81 7.20
C VAL A 149 1.35 -0.42 7.65
N ASN A 150 1.78 -1.24 6.70
CA ASN A 150 2.55 -2.44 7.00
C ASN A 150 4.00 -2.11 7.38
N SER A 151 4.76 -3.11 7.82
CA SER A 151 6.16 -2.95 8.25
C SER A 151 7.11 -2.49 7.14
N GLN A 152 6.72 -2.57 5.88
CA GLN A 152 7.47 -2.05 4.73
C GLN A 152 7.18 -0.57 4.44
N GLY A 153 6.19 0.05 5.14
CA GLY A 153 5.76 1.42 4.92
C GLY A 153 4.71 1.58 3.80
N TYR A 154 4.09 0.49 3.35
CA TYR A 154 3.03 0.52 2.36
C TYR A 154 1.65 0.60 3.00
N VAL A 155 0.75 1.33 2.35
CA VAL A 155 -0.66 1.36 2.73
C VAL A 155 -1.28 0.00 2.43
N HIS A 156 -1.66 -0.73 3.48
CA HIS A 156 -2.33 -2.01 3.38
C HIS A 156 -3.85 -1.83 3.26
N GLN A 157 -4.44 -1.04 4.15
CA GLN A 157 -5.88 -0.81 4.20
C GLN A 157 -6.20 0.63 4.59
N VAL A 158 -7.31 1.16 4.06
CA VAL A 158 -7.87 2.45 4.47
C VAL A 158 -9.31 2.26 4.92
N GLU A 159 -9.65 2.81 6.07
CA GLU A 159 -11.01 2.81 6.61
C GLU A 159 -11.52 4.22 6.86
N ILE A 160 -12.69 4.54 6.35
CA ILE A 160 -13.33 5.86 6.49
C ILE A 160 -14.64 5.70 7.25
N GLY A 161 -14.88 6.59 8.21
CA GLY A 161 -16.07 6.57 9.03
C GLY A 161 -15.89 5.76 10.32
N LYS A 162 -16.95 5.76 11.12
CA LYS A 162 -16.97 5.18 12.46
C LYS A 162 -16.67 3.68 12.45
N ARG A 163 -15.75 3.24 13.33
CA ARG A 163 -15.37 1.85 13.55
C ARG A 163 -15.32 1.55 15.04
N GLU A 164 -16.11 0.57 15.48
CA GLU A 164 -16.22 0.17 16.90
C GLU A 164 -16.23 -1.34 17.09
N ASN A 165 -16.27 -2.12 15.99
CA ASN A 165 -16.23 -3.57 16.07
C ASN A 165 -14.79 -4.05 16.27
N LEU A 166 -14.44 -4.41 17.50
CA LEU A 166 -13.10 -4.82 17.89
C LEU A 166 -12.60 -6.03 17.11
N THR A 167 -13.48 -6.98 16.78
CA THR A 167 -13.10 -8.18 16.02
C THR A 167 -12.69 -7.82 14.59
N LEU A 168 -13.42 -6.92 13.94
CA LEU A 168 -13.05 -6.47 12.59
C LEU A 168 -11.76 -5.66 12.61
N ILE A 169 -11.57 -4.79 13.61
CA ILE A 169 -10.34 -4.02 13.78
C ILE A 169 -9.16 -4.98 13.99
N GLN A 170 -9.33 -5.99 14.87
CA GLN A 170 -8.28 -6.97 15.16
C GLN A 170 -7.89 -7.76 13.88
N ASN A 171 -8.88 -8.25 13.12
CA ASN A 171 -8.61 -8.98 11.90
C ASN A 171 -7.81 -8.13 10.89
N THR A 172 -8.25 -6.89 10.65
CA THR A 172 -7.53 -5.97 9.74
C THR A 172 -6.12 -5.66 10.26
N TRP A 173 -5.96 -5.57 11.58
CA TRP A 173 -4.66 -5.34 12.19
C TRP A 173 -3.72 -6.55 12.00
N ASP A 174 -4.20 -7.76 12.29
CA ASP A 174 -3.43 -9.01 12.13
C ASP A 174 -3.00 -9.21 10.66
N GLU A 175 -3.90 -8.93 9.71
CA GLU A 175 -3.60 -8.92 8.28
C GLU A 175 -2.51 -7.89 7.95
N THR A 176 -2.58 -6.68 8.51
CA THR A 176 -1.60 -5.61 8.27
C THR A 176 -0.21 -5.97 8.81
N GLU A 177 -0.14 -6.60 9.99
CA GLU A 177 1.13 -7.01 10.60
C GLU A 177 1.85 -8.09 9.78
N THR A 178 1.09 -8.95 9.12
CA THR A 178 1.63 -10.07 8.32
C THR A 178 1.75 -9.76 6.83
N ALA A 179 1.10 -8.70 6.35
CA ALA A 179 1.10 -8.33 4.95
C ALA A 179 2.50 -7.93 4.44
N VAL A 180 2.93 -8.60 3.39
CA VAL A 180 4.18 -8.29 2.67
C VAL A 180 3.86 -8.02 1.21
N PHE A 181 4.35 -6.91 0.70
CA PHE A 181 4.21 -6.59 -0.72
C PHE A 181 5.47 -6.98 -1.50
N ASP A 182 5.30 -7.77 -2.57
CA ASP A 182 6.33 -8.05 -3.57
C ASP A 182 5.88 -7.47 -4.92
N PRO A 183 6.68 -6.62 -5.57
CA PRO A 183 6.31 -6.00 -6.85
C PRO A 183 5.98 -7.00 -7.98
N ARG A 184 6.45 -8.23 -7.87
CA ARG A 184 6.23 -9.28 -8.88
C ARG A 184 4.97 -10.11 -8.63
N THR A 185 4.58 -10.28 -7.37
CA THR A 185 3.47 -11.16 -6.99
C THR A 185 2.31 -10.42 -6.33
N GLY A 186 2.47 -9.13 -6.02
CA GLY A 186 1.51 -8.33 -5.29
C GLY A 186 1.58 -8.57 -3.77
N TRP A 187 0.45 -8.40 -3.10
CA TRP A 187 0.34 -8.67 -1.67
C TRP A 187 0.40 -10.18 -1.40
N ASN A 188 1.33 -10.58 -0.55
CA ASN A 188 1.34 -11.93 0.02
C ASN A 188 0.66 -11.83 1.39
N GLU A 189 -0.56 -12.33 1.47
CA GLU A 189 -1.20 -12.55 2.77
C GLU A 189 -0.46 -13.68 3.47
N GLY A 190 -0.03 -13.43 4.72
CA GLY A 190 0.65 -14.43 5.53
C GLY A 190 -0.25 -15.66 5.69
N SER A 191 0.25 -16.81 5.29
CA SER A 191 -0.40 -18.11 5.41
C SER A 191 -0.33 -18.66 6.83
#